data_ed23eaca47e65f78bc1d345c499a19c6
#
_entry.id   ed23eaca47e65f78bc1d345c499a19c6
#
_cell.length_a   1.000
_cell.length_b   1.000
_cell.length_c   1.000
_cell.angle_alpha   90.00
_cell.angle_beta   90.00
_cell.angle_gamma   90.00
#
_symmetry.space_group_name_H-M   'P 1'
#
loop_
_entity.id
_entity.type
_entity.pdbx_description
1 polymer ?
#
loop_
_entity_poly.entity_id
_entity_poly.type
_entity_poly.pdbx_seq_one_letter_code
_entity_poly.pdbx_strand_id
1 'polypeptide(L)'
;MITAHIESFEENLEYLKPLLPIHYKELALNQDKVPLSPQFDKYVATEKQGGLIFVTLRSAGQMVGYFIGFIAPGLHYSTCLTCQMDIFYVLPEHRGGGAGFQLFKFVEQQLKKRGVQRLFVGSKLHKDASWLFEKLNYTPVEAYYSAWLGD
;
A
#
# COMPACT_ATOMS: atom_id res chain seq x y z
N MET A 1 5.20 -17.62 11.91
CA MET A 1 3.84 -17.37 11.37
C MET A 1 3.64 -15.87 11.15
N ILE A 2 3.04 -15.52 10.03
CA ILE A 2 2.76 -14.12 9.69
C ILE A 2 1.32 -13.79 10.08
N THR A 3 1.13 -12.64 10.73
CA THR A 3 -0.20 -12.13 11.11
C THR A 3 -0.40 -10.71 10.57
N ALA A 4 -1.63 -10.38 10.20
CA ALA A 4 -2.01 -9.07 9.69
C ALA A 4 -2.72 -8.26 10.76
N HIS A 5 -2.43 -6.96 10.83
CA HIS A 5 -2.95 -6.06 11.85
C HIS A 5 -3.31 -4.71 11.26
N ILE A 6 -4.39 -4.11 11.78
CA ILE A 6 -4.65 -2.69 11.58
C ILE A 6 -3.88 -1.93 12.66
N GLU A 7 -3.06 -0.96 12.26
CA GLU A 7 -2.21 -0.26 13.22
C GLU A 7 -2.20 1.24 12.94
N SER A 8 -1.77 2.03 13.94
CA SER A 8 -1.55 3.46 13.77
C SER A 8 -0.27 3.70 12.99
N PHE A 9 -0.36 4.49 11.92
CA PHE A 9 0.79 4.91 11.13
C PHE A 9 1.75 5.73 12.01
N GLU A 10 1.22 6.71 12.73
CA GLU A 10 2.04 7.59 13.56
C GLU A 10 2.81 6.82 14.63
N GLU A 11 2.13 5.91 15.34
CA GLU A 11 2.75 5.14 16.42
C GLU A 11 3.78 4.12 15.93
N ASN A 12 3.69 3.71 14.66
CA ASN A 12 4.56 2.69 14.09
C ASN A 12 5.59 3.24 13.10
N LEU A 13 5.70 4.56 13.01
CA LEU A 13 6.56 5.22 12.03
C LEU A 13 8.03 4.80 12.15
N GLU A 14 8.53 4.64 13.38
CA GLU A 14 9.92 4.25 13.61
C GLU A 14 10.22 2.83 13.14
N TYR A 15 9.22 1.96 13.08
CA TYR A 15 9.37 0.60 12.55
C TYR A 15 9.22 0.56 11.03
N LEU A 16 8.46 1.49 10.46
CA LEU A 16 8.28 1.61 9.02
C LEU A 16 9.48 2.23 8.33
N LYS A 17 10.06 3.27 8.92
CA LYS A 17 11.16 4.04 8.32
C LYS A 17 12.31 3.17 7.79
N PRO A 18 12.79 2.15 8.51
CA PRO A 18 13.88 1.30 7.98
C PRO A 18 13.50 0.47 6.76
N LEU A 19 12.20 0.20 6.57
CA LEU A 19 11.73 -0.62 5.44
C LEU A 19 11.57 0.19 4.16
N LEU A 20 11.32 1.48 4.26
CA LEU A 20 11.07 2.32 3.08
C LEU A 20 12.26 2.41 2.13
N PRO A 21 13.51 2.56 2.57
CA PRO A 21 14.65 2.53 1.67
C PRO A 21 14.82 1.19 0.93
N ILE A 22 14.52 0.09 1.60
CA ILE A 22 14.56 -1.26 1.01
C ILE A 22 13.52 -1.36 -0.10
N HIS A 23 12.30 -0.93 0.19
CA HIS A 23 11.18 -0.89 -0.75
C HIS A 23 11.51 0.00 -1.95
N TYR A 24 11.98 1.23 -1.69
CA TYR A 24 12.37 2.19 -2.71
C TYR A 24 13.41 1.60 -3.67
N LYS A 25 14.45 1.02 -3.13
CA LYS A 25 15.55 0.47 -3.94
C LYS A 25 15.09 -0.66 -4.86
N GLU A 26 14.13 -1.45 -4.41
CA GLU A 26 13.60 -2.55 -5.21
C GLU A 26 12.59 -2.10 -6.27
N LEU A 27 11.72 -1.14 -5.96
CA LEU A 27 10.50 -0.91 -6.72
C LEU A 27 10.34 0.49 -7.31
N ALA A 28 11.07 1.50 -6.84
CA ALA A 28 10.79 2.87 -7.25
C ALA A 28 11.18 3.16 -8.71
N LEU A 29 10.37 3.99 -9.35
CA LEU A 29 10.63 4.51 -10.68
C LEU A 29 11.53 5.75 -10.60
N ASN A 30 12.41 5.96 -11.58
CA ASN A 30 13.25 7.16 -11.67
C ASN A 30 14.15 7.39 -10.46
N GLN A 31 14.77 6.32 -9.93
CA GLN A 31 15.63 6.43 -8.74
C GLN A 31 16.85 7.33 -8.96
N ASP A 32 17.30 7.45 -10.21
CA ASP A 32 18.41 8.31 -10.58
C ASP A 32 18.06 9.81 -10.50
N LYS A 33 16.78 10.16 -10.47
CA LYS A 33 16.30 11.54 -10.51
C LYS A 33 15.47 11.94 -9.30
N VAL A 34 14.76 11.00 -8.69
CA VAL A 34 13.82 11.28 -7.61
C VAL A 34 14.25 10.54 -6.35
N PRO A 35 14.83 11.21 -5.37
CA PRO A 35 15.22 10.58 -4.12
C PRO A 35 14.00 10.24 -3.25
N LEU A 36 14.15 9.25 -2.40
CA LEU A 36 13.12 8.91 -1.42
C LEU A 36 13.02 10.05 -0.39
N SER A 37 11.86 10.67 -0.30
CA SER A 37 11.59 11.76 0.64
C SER A 37 10.13 11.76 1.07
N PRO A 38 9.73 10.83 1.94
CA PRO A 38 8.32 10.71 2.33
C PRO A 38 7.85 11.93 3.12
N GLN A 39 6.63 12.36 2.84
CA GLN A 39 6.00 13.46 3.57
C GLN A 39 5.22 12.89 4.75
N PHE A 40 5.93 12.45 5.78
CA PHE A 40 5.34 11.77 6.94
C PHE A 40 4.25 12.60 7.61
N ASP A 41 4.42 13.91 7.70
CA ASP A 41 3.42 14.79 8.32
C ASP A 41 2.09 14.75 7.59
N LYS A 42 2.10 14.59 6.27
CA LYS A 42 0.87 14.48 5.48
C LYS A 42 0.17 13.15 5.70
N TYR A 43 0.92 12.07 5.84
CA TYR A 43 0.35 10.77 6.18
C TYR A 43 -0.32 10.82 7.56
N VAL A 44 0.38 11.38 8.54
CA VAL A 44 -0.14 11.51 9.90
C VAL A 44 -1.41 12.37 9.93
N ALA A 45 -1.41 13.51 9.24
CA ALA A 45 -2.57 14.39 9.16
C ALA A 45 -3.77 13.68 8.50
N THR A 46 -3.52 12.93 7.44
CA THR A 46 -4.56 12.16 6.74
C THR A 46 -5.12 11.06 7.64
N GLU A 47 -4.27 10.39 8.41
CA GLU A 47 -4.70 9.38 9.37
C GLU A 47 -5.62 9.99 10.43
N LYS A 48 -5.26 11.14 10.97
CA LYS A 48 -6.06 11.84 11.98
C LYS A 48 -7.43 12.25 11.46
N GLN A 49 -7.56 12.50 10.17
CA GLN A 49 -8.83 12.84 9.53
C GLN A 49 -9.64 11.61 9.13
N GLY A 50 -9.15 10.41 9.41
CA GLY A 50 -9.83 9.17 9.03
C GLY A 50 -9.67 8.77 7.57
N GLY A 51 -8.79 9.42 6.82
CA GLY A 51 -8.58 9.20 5.39
C GLY A 51 -7.43 8.25 5.04
N LEU A 52 -6.90 7.52 6.03
CA LEU A 52 -5.79 6.60 5.79
C LEU A 52 -6.06 5.26 6.45
N ILE A 53 -5.70 4.20 5.76
CA ILE A 53 -5.63 2.85 6.34
C ILE A 53 -4.19 2.37 6.30
N PHE A 54 -3.70 1.89 7.43
CA PHE A 54 -2.37 1.29 7.56
C PHE A 54 -2.52 -0.12 8.11
N VAL A 55 -2.09 -1.09 7.30
CA VAL A 55 -2.12 -2.51 7.67
C VAL A 55 -0.69 -3.02 7.68
N THR A 56 -0.33 -3.77 8.69
CA THR A 56 0.99 -4.38 8.80
C THR A 56 0.90 -5.90 8.75
N LEU A 57 1.96 -6.51 8.25
CA LEU A 57 2.25 -7.93 8.45
C LEU A 57 3.36 -8.02 9.47
N ARG A 58 3.17 -8.87 10.46
CA ARG A 58 4.19 -9.13 11.49
C ARG A 58 4.55 -10.60 11.56
N SER A 59 5.83 -10.85 11.81
CA SER A 59 6.38 -12.18 12.04
C SER A 59 7.25 -12.08 13.29
N ALA A 60 6.95 -12.88 14.32
CA ALA A 60 7.63 -12.81 15.61
C ALA A 60 7.69 -11.38 16.18
N GLY A 61 6.59 -10.64 16.02
CA GLY A 61 6.47 -9.25 16.49
C GLY A 61 7.12 -8.20 15.61
N GLN A 62 7.86 -8.59 14.58
CA GLN A 62 8.54 -7.64 13.68
C GLN A 62 7.69 -7.32 12.46
N MET A 63 7.72 -6.07 12.04
CA MET A 63 7.04 -5.65 10.81
C MET A 63 7.81 -6.20 9.60
N VAL A 64 7.13 -7.06 8.82
CA VAL A 64 7.72 -7.69 7.64
C VAL A 64 7.01 -7.31 6.34
N GLY A 65 5.95 -6.55 6.45
CA GLY A 65 5.22 -6.04 5.28
C GLY A 65 4.18 -5.03 5.71
N TYR A 66 3.63 -4.30 4.73
CA TYR A 66 2.64 -3.26 5.00
C TYR A 66 1.84 -2.92 3.76
N PHE A 67 0.69 -2.31 4.02
CA PHE A 67 -0.18 -1.67 3.03
C PHE A 67 -0.57 -0.30 3.55
N ILE A 68 -0.47 0.72 2.70
CA ILE A 68 -0.97 2.06 3.00
C ILE A 68 -1.95 2.44 1.89
N GLY A 69 -3.13 2.90 2.27
CA GLY A 69 -4.13 3.38 1.33
C GLY A 69 -4.81 4.66 1.81
N PHE A 70 -5.28 5.46 0.86
CA PHE A 70 -6.03 6.68 1.14
C PHE A 70 -7.51 6.45 0.85
N ILE A 71 -8.36 6.86 1.78
CA ILE A 71 -9.80 6.63 1.73
C ILE A 71 -10.50 7.97 1.61
N ALA A 72 -11.26 8.12 0.52
CA ALA A 72 -12.08 9.31 0.28
C ALA A 72 -13.15 8.98 -0.77
N PRO A 73 -14.26 9.74 -0.81
CA PRO A 73 -15.17 9.67 -1.96
C PRO A 73 -14.43 10.09 -3.23
N GLY A 74 -14.76 9.48 -4.35
CA GLY A 74 -14.18 9.87 -5.65
C GLY A 74 -14.58 11.31 -6.00
N LEU A 75 -13.66 12.06 -6.60
CA LEU A 75 -13.96 13.45 -6.99
C LEU A 75 -15.14 13.54 -7.95
N HIS A 76 -15.28 12.58 -8.86
CA HIS A 76 -16.39 12.50 -9.80
C HIS A 76 -17.55 11.63 -9.31
N TYR A 77 -17.36 10.93 -8.18
CA TYR A 77 -18.28 9.90 -7.70
C TYR A 77 -18.45 10.03 -6.20
N SER A 78 -19.11 11.11 -5.77
CA SER A 78 -19.25 11.47 -4.34
C SER A 78 -19.95 10.39 -3.49
N THR A 79 -20.73 9.51 -4.13
CA THR A 79 -21.46 8.45 -3.42
C THR A 79 -20.67 7.14 -3.32
N CYS A 80 -19.44 7.10 -3.87
CA CYS A 80 -18.61 5.90 -3.84
C CYS A 80 -17.38 6.15 -2.98
N LEU A 81 -17.37 5.60 -1.76
CA LEU A 81 -16.19 5.66 -0.91
C LEU A 81 -15.12 4.73 -1.47
N THR A 82 -13.96 5.28 -1.80
CA THR A 82 -12.92 4.59 -2.53
C THR A 82 -11.63 4.60 -1.72
N CYS A 83 -10.92 3.48 -1.71
CA CYS A 83 -9.54 3.40 -1.24
C CYS A 83 -8.60 3.35 -2.45
N GLN A 84 -7.66 4.28 -2.50
CA GLN A 84 -6.58 4.28 -3.47
C GLN A 84 -5.33 3.78 -2.75
N MET A 85 -4.80 2.65 -3.19
CA MET A 85 -3.54 2.17 -2.64
C MET A 85 -2.42 3.16 -2.93
N ASP A 86 -1.66 3.52 -1.89
CA ASP A 86 -0.43 4.28 -2.03
C ASP A 86 0.73 3.32 -2.30
N ILE A 87 1.01 2.45 -1.34
CA ILE A 87 2.07 1.45 -1.43
C ILE A 87 1.69 0.17 -0.70
N PHE A 88 2.29 -0.93 -1.12
CA PHE A 88 2.35 -2.16 -0.33
C PHE A 88 3.71 -2.83 -0.53
N TYR A 89 4.13 -3.57 0.47
CA TYR A 89 5.42 -4.26 0.40
C TYR A 89 5.44 -5.46 1.33
N VAL A 90 6.14 -6.51 0.92
CA VAL A 90 6.49 -7.65 1.77
C VAL A 90 7.98 -7.87 1.59
N LEU A 91 8.72 -7.94 2.70
CA LEU A 91 10.15 -8.20 2.64
C LEU A 91 10.44 -9.49 1.86
N PRO A 92 11.48 -9.51 1.00
CA PRO A 92 11.75 -10.66 0.14
C PRO A 92 11.82 -12.00 0.87
N GLU A 93 12.45 -12.05 2.05
CA GLU A 93 12.61 -13.28 2.83
C GLU A 93 11.30 -13.81 3.42
N HIS A 94 10.23 -13.04 3.35
CA HIS A 94 8.90 -13.44 3.83
C HIS A 94 7.90 -13.66 2.69
N ARG A 95 8.36 -13.68 1.46
CA ARG A 95 7.54 -13.96 0.28
C ARG A 95 7.46 -15.47 0.04
N GLY A 96 6.51 -15.87 -0.83
CA GLY A 96 6.36 -17.26 -1.26
C GLY A 96 5.44 -18.12 -0.41
N GLY A 97 4.98 -17.61 0.74
CA GLY A 97 4.05 -18.33 1.61
C GLY A 97 2.64 -17.76 1.65
N GLY A 98 2.25 -17.01 0.62
CA GLY A 98 0.91 -16.42 0.58
C GLY A 98 0.76 -15.13 1.38
N ALA A 99 1.87 -14.51 1.82
CA ALA A 99 1.82 -13.30 2.65
C ALA A 99 1.12 -12.14 1.96
N GLY A 100 1.38 -11.92 0.67
CA GLY A 100 0.70 -10.88 -0.09
C GLY A 100 -0.79 -11.11 -0.19
N PHE A 101 -1.20 -12.33 -0.45
CA PHE A 101 -2.62 -12.70 -0.49
C PHE A 101 -3.28 -12.46 0.86
N GLN A 102 -2.64 -12.89 1.95
CA GLN A 102 -3.12 -12.67 3.31
C GLN A 102 -3.28 -11.18 3.62
N LEU A 103 -2.29 -10.37 3.22
CA LEU A 103 -2.32 -8.92 3.41
C LEU A 103 -3.56 -8.31 2.76
N PHE A 104 -3.79 -8.59 1.48
CA PHE A 104 -4.92 -8.00 0.75
C PHE A 104 -6.27 -8.52 1.22
N LYS A 105 -6.37 -9.79 1.61
CA LYS A 105 -7.63 -10.31 2.19
C LYS A 105 -7.96 -9.59 3.50
N PHE A 106 -6.97 -9.31 4.32
CA PHE A 106 -7.18 -8.54 5.55
C PHE A 106 -7.55 -7.09 5.23
N VAL A 107 -6.86 -6.47 4.27
CA VAL A 107 -7.19 -5.10 3.81
C VAL A 107 -8.65 -5.03 3.36
N GLU A 108 -9.10 -5.97 2.53
CA GLU A 108 -10.49 -6.02 2.07
C GLU A 108 -11.47 -6.03 3.24
N GLN A 109 -11.22 -6.87 4.23
CA GLN A 109 -12.08 -6.97 5.42
C GLN A 109 -12.15 -5.66 6.18
N GLN A 110 -11.01 -5.01 6.38
CA GLN A 110 -10.96 -3.74 7.11
C GLN A 110 -11.62 -2.60 6.33
N LEU A 111 -11.44 -2.57 5.02
CA LEU A 111 -12.08 -1.57 4.17
C LEU A 111 -13.59 -1.73 4.15
N LYS A 112 -14.10 -2.96 4.09
CA LYS A 112 -15.55 -3.22 4.18
C LYS A 112 -16.13 -2.71 5.49
N LYS A 113 -15.43 -2.93 6.60
CA LYS A 113 -15.87 -2.42 7.92
C LYS A 113 -15.96 -0.90 7.95
N ARG A 114 -15.15 -0.21 7.15
CA ARG A 114 -15.13 1.25 7.06
C ARG A 114 -16.10 1.79 6.01
N GLY A 115 -16.87 0.94 5.35
CA GLY A 115 -17.85 1.35 4.33
C GLY A 115 -17.25 1.61 2.96
N VAL A 116 -15.98 1.23 2.73
CA VAL A 116 -15.35 1.39 1.43
C VAL A 116 -15.99 0.44 0.42
N GLN A 117 -16.34 0.98 -0.75
CA GLN A 117 -17.03 0.25 -1.81
C GLN A 117 -16.11 -0.14 -2.96
N ARG A 118 -14.98 0.57 -3.12
CA ARG A 118 -14.08 0.32 -4.24
C ARG A 118 -12.62 0.47 -3.79
N LEU A 119 -11.78 -0.48 -4.21
CA LEU A 119 -10.35 -0.46 -3.95
C LEU A 119 -9.62 -0.44 -5.29
N PHE A 120 -8.73 0.54 -5.47
CA PHE A 120 -7.79 0.58 -6.57
C PHE A 120 -6.39 0.18 -6.11
N VAL A 121 -5.78 -0.74 -6.85
CA VAL A 121 -4.39 -1.16 -6.63
C VAL A 121 -3.64 -1.09 -7.94
N GLY A 122 -2.32 -0.99 -7.89
CA GLY A 122 -1.49 -0.94 -9.07
C GLY A 122 -0.38 -1.97 -9.03
N SER A 123 0.09 -2.37 -10.21
CA SER A 123 1.26 -3.22 -10.36
C SER A 123 2.26 -2.51 -11.26
N LYS A 124 3.52 -2.44 -10.82
CA LYS A 124 4.59 -1.82 -11.61
C LYS A 124 5.05 -2.78 -12.70
N LEU A 125 5.14 -2.29 -13.94
CA LEU A 125 5.51 -3.15 -15.07
C LEU A 125 6.91 -3.73 -14.93
N HIS A 126 7.84 -2.98 -14.33
CA HIS A 126 9.21 -3.44 -14.13
C HIS A 126 9.39 -4.36 -12.92
N LYS A 127 8.34 -4.50 -12.10
CA LYS A 127 8.32 -5.40 -10.95
C LYS A 127 6.89 -5.87 -10.75
N ASP A 128 6.46 -6.75 -11.62
CA ASP A 128 5.05 -7.12 -11.76
C ASP A 128 4.52 -7.91 -10.56
N ALA A 129 3.36 -7.49 -10.06
CA ALA A 129 2.61 -8.16 -9.02
C ALA A 129 1.20 -8.52 -9.47
N SER A 130 0.92 -8.43 -10.78
CA SER A 130 -0.42 -8.69 -11.32
C SER A 130 -0.92 -10.11 -11.02
N TRP A 131 -0.01 -11.07 -10.93
CA TRP A 131 -0.36 -12.45 -10.57
C TRP A 131 -1.08 -12.53 -9.21
N LEU A 132 -0.70 -11.66 -8.27
CA LEU A 132 -1.34 -11.59 -6.96
C LEU A 132 -2.77 -11.06 -7.09
N PHE A 133 -2.95 -10.00 -7.87
CA PHE A 133 -4.27 -9.38 -8.06
C PHE A 133 -5.20 -10.29 -8.85
N GLU A 134 -4.68 -11.02 -9.83
CA GLU A 134 -5.44 -12.05 -10.54
C GLU A 134 -5.91 -13.16 -9.58
N LYS A 135 -5.03 -13.60 -8.68
CA LYS A 135 -5.36 -14.60 -7.67
C LYS A 135 -6.42 -14.10 -6.68
N LEU A 136 -6.44 -12.79 -6.42
CA LEU A 136 -7.46 -12.15 -5.60
C LEU A 136 -8.77 -11.88 -6.36
N ASN A 137 -8.85 -12.22 -7.64
CA ASN A 137 -9.97 -11.97 -8.53
C ASN A 137 -10.24 -10.48 -8.75
N TYR A 138 -9.18 -9.66 -8.75
CA TYR A 138 -9.30 -8.25 -9.11
C TYR A 138 -9.30 -8.10 -10.63
N THR A 139 -10.05 -7.12 -11.12
CA THR A 139 -10.20 -6.85 -12.55
C THR A 139 -9.28 -5.71 -12.98
N PRO A 140 -8.42 -5.88 -13.99
CA PRO A 140 -7.64 -4.76 -14.53
C PRO A 140 -8.57 -3.72 -15.14
N VAL A 141 -8.37 -2.44 -14.79
CA VAL A 141 -9.29 -1.37 -15.19
C VAL A 141 -8.59 -0.20 -15.88
N GLU A 142 -7.28 -0.02 -15.66
CA GLU A 142 -6.57 1.14 -16.17
C GLU A 142 -5.07 0.86 -16.26
N ALA A 143 -4.40 1.48 -17.22
CA ALA A 143 -2.94 1.48 -17.32
C ALA A 143 -2.45 2.93 -17.22
N TYR A 144 -1.44 3.14 -16.38
CA TYR A 144 -0.81 4.45 -16.21
C TYR A 144 0.41 4.59 -17.10
N TYR A 145 0.58 5.78 -17.66
CA TYR A 145 1.74 6.15 -18.46
C TYR A 145 2.46 7.32 -17.78
N SER A 146 3.78 7.36 -17.90
CA SER A 146 4.60 8.39 -17.26
C SER A 146 5.51 9.05 -18.28
N ALA A 147 5.73 10.35 -18.14
CA ALA A 147 6.72 11.11 -18.90
C ALA A 147 7.54 11.93 -17.90
N TRP A 148 8.86 11.85 -18.01
CA TRP A 148 9.73 12.72 -17.23
C TRP A 148 9.79 14.10 -17.88
N LEU A 149 9.40 15.13 -17.14
CA LEU A 149 9.33 16.51 -17.64
C LEU A 149 10.39 17.43 -17.00
N GLY A 150 11.21 16.89 -16.12
CA GLY A 150 12.34 17.61 -15.55
C GLY A 150 13.56 17.64 -16.48
N ASP A 151 14.64 18.22 -16.01
CA ASP A 151 15.90 18.28 -16.76
C ASP A 151 16.68 16.98 -16.78
#